data_41614637acd224ff8aa6600707351f4f
#
_entry.id   41614637acd224ff8aa6600707351f4f
#
_cell.length_a   1.000
_cell.length_b   1.000
_cell.length_c   1.000
_cell.angle_alpha   90.00
_cell.angle_beta   90.00
_cell.angle_gamma   90.00
#
_symmetry.space_group_name_H-M   'P 1'
#
loop_
_entity.id
_entity.type
_entity.pdbx_description
1 polymer ?
#
loop_
_entity_poly.entity_id
_entity_poly.type
_entity_poly.pdbx_seq_one_letter_code
_entity_poly.pdbx_strand_id
1 'polypeptide(L)'
;MRFYKDHYDVVIIGGALAGMAAALQLQAKGVRDILILEKHNMPGGVATDYIRDGFEMEASLHEMMSIGPKGKRLKVGQFFDDMGIDIDWLPVPEPYRVVVPGEGIDTVLHDGYEHMARDIDAACPGTYDKVLEFIRLCRRVYDSMDVISVTPMSKLRMLREHPDFVRVAGYSASEVIRTFDLPQKAVDMLTPYWIYVGEPMDNLPF
;
A
#
# COMPACT_ATOMS: atom_id res chain seq x y z
N MET A 1 -33.19 9.91 25.33
CA MET A 1 -31.81 9.87 25.84
C MET A 1 -30.97 10.82 24.97
N ARG A 2 -30.31 11.83 25.52
CA ARG A 2 -29.45 12.74 24.74
C ARG A 2 -28.11 12.04 24.59
N PHE A 3 -27.72 11.67 23.39
CA PHE A 3 -26.42 11.04 23.10
C PHE A 3 -25.29 12.05 22.93
N TYR A 4 -25.60 13.33 22.85
CA TYR A 4 -24.63 14.41 22.64
C TYR A 4 -24.40 15.19 23.93
N LYS A 5 -23.13 15.52 24.19
CA LYS A 5 -22.70 16.43 25.25
C LYS A 5 -22.70 17.87 24.72
N ASP A 6 -22.73 18.85 25.63
CA ASP A 6 -22.60 20.25 25.23
C ASP A 6 -21.16 20.67 24.92
N HIS A 7 -20.19 19.80 25.27
CA HIS A 7 -18.78 20.05 25.07
C HIS A 7 -18.04 18.72 24.75
N TYR A 8 -17.05 18.80 23.86
CA TYR A 8 -16.11 17.73 23.54
C TYR A 8 -14.69 18.30 23.49
N ASP A 9 -13.70 17.54 23.95
CA ASP A 9 -12.28 17.93 23.87
C ASP A 9 -11.82 18.00 22.41
N VAL A 10 -12.29 17.05 21.58
CA VAL A 10 -11.97 16.97 20.16
C VAL A 10 -13.20 16.57 19.35
N VAL A 11 -13.38 17.25 18.22
CA VAL A 11 -14.36 16.87 17.19
C VAL A 11 -13.63 16.50 15.91
N ILE A 12 -13.87 15.29 15.42
CA ILE A 12 -13.30 14.76 14.18
C ILE A 12 -14.39 14.75 13.10
N ILE A 13 -14.14 15.36 11.98
CA ILE A 13 -15.05 15.38 10.84
C ILE A 13 -14.64 14.29 9.84
N GLY A 14 -15.48 13.28 9.73
CA GLY A 14 -15.29 12.10 8.90
C GLY A 14 -14.90 10.84 9.71
N GLY A 15 -15.73 9.81 9.61
CA GLY A 15 -15.55 8.49 10.23
C GLY A 15 -14.91 7.46 9.31
N ALA A 16 -14.07 7.89 8.36
CA ALA A 16 -13.24 7.00 7.56
C ALA A 16 -11.99 6.54 8.34
N LEU A 17 -11.13 5.70 7.75
CA LEU A 17 -9.95 5.12 8.41
C LEU A 17 -9.09 6.17 9.12
N ALA A 18 -8.84 7.31 8.48
CA ALA A 18 -8.02 8.38 9.07
C ALA A 18 -8.66 8.99 10.33
N GLY A 19 -9.96 9.26 10.28
CA GLY A 19 -10.69 9.80 11.43
C GLY A 19 -10.77 8.82 12.60
N MET A 20 -11.03 7.55 12.31
CA MET A 20 -11.05 6.49 13.32
C MET A 20 -9.66 6.27 13.94
N ALA A 21 -8.60 6.23 13.13
CA ALA A 21 -7.22 6.09 13.61
C ALA A 21 -6.81 7.28 14.49
N ALA A 22 -7.19 8.51 14.11
CA ALA A 22 -6.94 9.71 14.91
C ALA A 22 -7.65 9.63 16.26
N ALA A 23 -8.91 9.19 16.28
CA ALA A 23 -9.67 9.02 17.53
C ALA A 23 -9.01 7.99 18.46
N LEU A 24 -8.61 6.85 17.94
CA LEU A 24 -7.92 5.80 18.69
C LEU A 24 -6.60 6.31 19.29
N GLN A 25 -5.80 7.01 18.49
CA GLN A 25 -4.53 7.58 18.96
C GLN A 25 -4.73 8.65 20.03
N LEU A 26 -5.74 9.50 19.89
CA LEU A 26 -6.10 10.50 20.92
C LEU A 26 -6.54 9.82 22.21
N GLN A 27 -7.37 8.79 22.10
CA GLN A 27 -7.83 8.01 23.26
C GLN A 27 -6.65 7.33 23.98
N ALA A 28 -5.72 6.73 23.23
CA ALA A 28 -4.51 6.13 23.79
C ALA A 28 -3.62 7.16 24.51
N LYS A 29 -3.66 8.43 24.10
CA LYS A 29 -2.98 9.55 24.78
C LYS A 29 -3.79 10.17 25.92
N GLY A 30 -4.92 9.60 26.28
CA GLY A 30 -5.73 10.01 27.43
C GLY A 30 -6.83 11.04 27.15
N VAL A 31 -7.04 11.44 25.90
CA VAL A 31 -8.20 12.26 25.52
C VAL A 31 -9.46 11.42 25.65
N ARG A 32 -10.47 11.90 26.38
CA ARG A 32 -11.66 11.11 26.74
C ARG A 32 -12.92 11.50 25.97
N ASP A 33 -13.10 12.78 25.74
CA ASP A 33 -14.32 13.34 25.14
C ASP A 33 -14.09 13.64 23.66
N ILE A 34 -14.20 12.60 22.84
CA ILE A 34 -14.01 12.66 21.39
C ILE A 34 -15.35 12.43 20.70
N LEU A 35 -15.71 13.30 19.76
CA LEU A 35 -16.85 13.15 18.88
C LEU A 35 -16.37 12.94 17.44
N ILE A 36 -16.87 11.90 16.77
CA ILE A 36 -16.71 11.72 15.33
C ILE A 36 -18.02 12.06 14.65
N LEU A 37 -17.99 12.97 13.68
CA LEU A 37 -19.13 13.32 12.84
C LEU A 37 -18.94 12.66 11.46
N GLU A 38 -19.86 11.75 11.13
CA GLU A 38 -19.88 11.06 9.84
C GLU A 38 -21.18 11.41 9.10
N LYS A 39 -21.09 11.78 7.82
CA LYS A 39 -22.25 12.13 7.00
C LYS A 39 -22.97 10.91 6.42
N HIS A 40 -22.24 9.81 6.26
CA HIS A 40 -22.80 8.54 5.77
C HIS A 40 -23.48 7.80 6.92
N ASN A 41 -24.37 6.88 6.60
CA ASN A 41 -25.07 6.06 7.58
C ASN A 41 -24.18 4.95 8.19
N MET A 42 -22.99 4.73 7.62
CA MET A 42 -21.99 3.77 8.10
C MET A 42 -20.59 4.42 8.16
N PRO A 43 -19.77 4.13 9.19
CA PRO A 43 -18.38 4.53 9.20
C PRO A 43 -17.56 3.70 8.22
N GLY A 44 -16.31 4.14 7.93
CA GLY A 44 -15.38 3.43 7.06
C GLY A 44 -15.00 4.22 5.81
N GLY A 45 -15.88 5.08 5.30
CA GLY A 45 -15.65 5.83 4.08
C GLY A 45 -15.54 4.88 2.87
N VAL A 46 -14.43 4.94 2.12
CA VAL A 46 -14.19 4.04 0.98
C VAL A 46 -13.84 2.60 1.40
N ALA A 47 -13.53 2.37 2.67
CA ALA A 47 -13.29 1.04 3.24
C ALA A 47 -14.56 0.42 3.84
N THR A 48 -15.74 0.96 3.50
CA THR A 48 -17.03 0.42 3.94
C THR A 48 -17.40 -0.79 3.10
N ASP A 49 -17.82 -1.85 3.76
CA ASP A 49 -18.52 -2.99 3.16
C ASP A 49 -20.03 -2.79 3.25
N TYR A 50 -20.78 -3.51 2.44
CA TYR A 50 -22.26 -3.51 2.47
C TYR A 50 -22.83 -4.86 2.03
N ILE A 51 -23.99 -5.17 2.56
CA ILE A 51 -24.73 -6.38 2.20
C ILE A 51 -25.86 -6.01 1.25
N ARG A 52 -25.93 -6.68 0.11
CA ARG A 52 -27.02 -6.55 -0.86
C ARG A 52 -27.48 -7.92 -1.33
N ASP A 53 -28.78 -8.19 -1.18
CA ASP A 53 -29.41 -9.45 -1.59
C ASP A 53 -28.72 -10.70 -1.00
N GLY A 54 -28.15 -10.59 0.22
CA GLY A 54 -27.43 -11.67 0.90
C GLY A 54 -25.95 -11.80 0.51
N PHE A 55 -25.45 -10.94 -0.39
CA PHE A 55 -24.04 -10.88 -0.76
C PHE A 55 -23.35 -9.76 -0.01
N GLU A 56 -22.23 -10.07 0.63
CA GLU A 56 -21.32 -9.09 1.21
C GLU A 56 -20.39 -8.56 0.13
N MET A 57 -20.28 -7.25 0.03
CA MET A 57 -19.52 -6.56 -1.01
C MET A 57 -18.65 -5.48 -0.38
N GLU A 58 -17.38 -5.50 -0.72
CA GLU A 58 -16.45 -4.42 -0.38
C GLU A 58 -16.54 -3.28 -1.39
N ALA A 59 -16.50 -2.05 -0.90
CA ALA A 59 -16.53 -0.88 -1.77
C ALA A 59 -15.21 -0.66 -2.50
N SER A 60 -14.08 -0.91 -1.83
CA SER A 60 -12.75 -0.60 -2.38
C SER A 60 -11.60 -1.38 -1.74
N LEU A 61 -11.49 -1.40 -0.41
CA LEU A 61 -10.35 -1.98 0.30
C LEU A 61 -10.49 -3.50 0.40
N HIS A 62 -9.81 -4.23 -0.46
CA HIS A 62 -9.82 -5.71 -0.50
C HIS A 62 -8.49 -6.34 -0.13
N GLU A 63 -7.39 -5.58 -0.16
CA GLU A 63 -6.07 -6.02 0.29
C GLU A 63 -5.41 -4.95 1.14
N MET A 64 -4.63 -5.35 2.14
CA MET A 64 -3.92 -4.43 3.00
C MET A 64 -2.45 -4.80 3.12
N MET A 65 -1.58 -3.84 2.83
CA MET A 65 -0.14 -3.99 2.95
C MET A 65 0.36 -3.66 4.36
N SER A 66 1.60 -4.03 4.65
CA SER A 66 2.31 -3.68 5.89
C SER A 66 1.70 -4.25 7.16
N ILE A 67 1.06 -5.41 7.07
CA ILE A 67 0.52 -6.15 8.22
C ILE A 67 1.61 -6.97 8.91
N GLY A 68 2.30 -7.83 8.19
CA GLY A 68 3.28 -8.78 8.73
C GLY A 68 2.67 -9.91 9.57
N PRO A 69 3.36 -11.03 9.73
CA PRO A 69 2.87 -12.16 10.52
C PRO A 69 2.83 -11.85 12.02
N LYS A 70 2.03 -12.58 12.77
CA LYS A 70 1.96 -12.45 14.24
C LYS A 70 3.36 -12.63 14.85
N GLY A 71 3.77 -11.71 15.72
CA GLY A 71 5.11 -11.68 16.34
C GLY A 71 6.20 -11.00 15.47
N LYS A 72 5.91 -10.61 14.21
CA LYS A 72 6.77 -9.83 13.32
C LYS A 72 5.94 -8.81 12.54
N ARG A 73 5.06 -8.09 13.23
CA ARG A 73 4.19 -7.08 12.62
C ARG A 73 4.99 -5.99 11.93
N LEU A 74 4.50 -5.59 10.77
CA LEU A 74 4.90 -4.36 10.12
C LEU A 74 4.06 -3.18 10.64
N LYS A 75 4.29 -1.97 10.15
CA LYS A 75 3.72 -0.73 10.72
C LYS A 75 2.21 -0.75 10.91
N VAL A 76 1.46 -1.21 9.92
CA VAL A 76 -0.01 -1.24 9.98
C VAL A 76 -0.48 -2.32 10.95
N GLY A 77 0.08 -3.53 10.86
CA GLY A 77 -0.25 -4.60 11.80
C GLY A 77 0.09 -4.25 13.24
N GLN A 78 1.24 -3.59 13.48
CA GLN A 78 1.62 -3.12 14.81
C GLN A 78 0.64 -2.07 15.35
N PHE A 79 0.14 -1.16 14.50
CA PHE A 79 -0.88 -0.19 14.91
C PHE A 79 -2.13 -0.89 15.47
N PHE A 80 -2.63 -1.92 14.82
CA PHE A 80 -3.81 -2.64 15.28
C PHE A 80 -3.52 -3.40 16.59
N ASP A 81 -2.37 -4.06 16.68
CA ASP A 81 -1.96 -4.75 17.91
C ASP A 81 -1.82 -3.77 19.09
N ASP A 82 -1.21 -2.59 18.88
CA ASP A 82 -1.04 -1.55 19.90
C ASP A 82 -2.38 -0.95 20.36
N MET A 83 -3.36 -0.91 19.48
CA MET A 83 -4.71 -0.44 19.81
C MET A 83 -5.59 -1.54 20.42
N GLY A 84 -5.08 -2.77 20.58
CA GLY A 84 -5.82 -3.90 21.10
C GLY A 84 -6.94 -4.38 20.17
N ILE A 85 -6.81 -4.12 18.87
CA ILE A 85 -7.78 -4.55 17.86
C ILE A 85 -7.33 -5.89 17.31
N ASP A 86 -8.07 -6.95 17.64
CA ASP A 86 -7.81 -8.30 17.16
C ASP A 86 -8.49 -8.52 15.80
N ILE A 87 -7.66 -8.80 14.78
CA ILE A 87 -8.12 -9.06 13.41
C ILE A 87 -7.47 -10.35 12.94
N ASP A 88 -8.29 -11.23 12.35
CA ASP A 88 -7.80 -12.42 11.68
C ASP A 88 -7.30 -12.08 10.28
N TRP A 89 -5.98 -11.82 10.20
CA TRP A 89 -5.32 -11.45 8.95
C TRP A 89 -5.02 -12.69 8.10
N LEU A 90 -5.67 -12.78 6.97
CA LEU A 90 -5.44 -13.85 6.01
C LEU A 90 -4.35 -13.45 5.00
N PRO A 91 -3.35 -14.30 4.77
CA PRO A 91 -2.37 -14.04 3.72
C PRO A 91 -3.01 -14.18 2.34
N VAL A 92 -2.57 -13.34 1.39
CA VAL A 92 -2.95 -13.42 -0.01
C VAL A 92 -1.77 -13.97 -0.82
N PRO A 93 -1.72 -15.28 -1.07
CA PRO A 93 -0.56 -15.91 -1.74
C PRO A 93 -0.49 -15.60 -3.23
N GLU A 94 -1.61 -15.23 -3.84
CA GLU A 94 -1.76 -14.88 -5.26
C GLU A 94 -2.36 -13.47 -5.35
N PRO A 95 -1.52 -12.41 -5.19
CA PRO A 95 -2.02 -11.04 -5.11
C PRO A 95 -2.79 -10.60 -6.35
N TYR A 96 -2.43 -11.10 -7.54
CA TYR A 96 -3.20 -10.83 -8.74
C TYR A 96 -2.89 -11.77 -9.90
N ARG A 97 -3.85 -11.87 -10.84
CA ARG A 97 -3.71 -12.49 -12.13
C ARG A 97 -3.80 -11.43 -13.22
N VAL A 98 -2.84 -11.38 -14.11
CA VAL A 98 -2.82 -10.47 -15.25
C VAL A 98 -3.33 -11.20 -16.48
N VAL A 99 -4.37 -10.66 -17.11
CA VAL A 99 -4.95 -11.22 -18.34
C VAL A 99 -5.03 -10.12 -19.39
N VAL A 100 -4.27 -10.27 -20.48
CA VAL A 100 -4.32 -9.40 -21.67
C VAL A 100 -4.54 -10.29 -22.89
N PRO A 101 -5.79 -10.54 -23.30
CA PRO A 101 -6.13 -11.53 -24.32
C PRO A 101 -5.45 -11.29 -25.67
N GLY A 102 -5.31 -10.02 -26.09
CA GLY A 102 -4.68 -9.65 -27.36
C GLY A 102 -3.17 -9.90 -27.41
N GLU A 103 -2.52 -10.05 -26.27
CA GLU A 103 -1.07 -10.22 -26.14
C GLU A 103 -0.67 -11.62 -25.65
N GLY A 104 -1.65 -12.49 -25.40
CA GLY A 104 -1.43 -13.82 -24.89
C GLY A 104 -0.85 -13.83 -23.47
N ILE A 105 -1.20 -12.82 -22.66
CA ILE A 105 -0.87 -12.78 -21.24
C ILE A 105 -2.04 -13.40 -20.47
N ASP A 106 -1.73 -14.41 -19.67
CA ASP A 106 -2.61 -15.01 -18.69
C ASP A 106 -1.71 -15.63 -17.60
N THR A 107 -1.37 -14.84 -16.60
CA THR A 107 -0.36 -15.19 -15.61
C THR A 107 -0.82 -14.84 -14.22
N VAL A 108 -0.82 -15.80 -13.31
CA VAL A 108 -0.98 -15.59 -11.87
C VAL A 108 0.38 -15.20 -11.31
N LEU A 109 0.43 -14.14 -10.52
CA LEU A 109 1.63 -13.73 -9.82
C LEU A 109 1.51 -14.10 -8.34
N HIS A 110 2.54 -14.74 -7.81
CA HIS A 110 2.60 -15.19 -6.43
C HIS A 110 3.34 -14.16 -5.55
N ASP A 111 2.94 -14.08 -4.28
CA ASP A 111 3.60 -13.23 -3.31
C ASP A 111 5.07 -13.64 -3.10
N GLY A 112 5.91 -12.63 -2.94
CA GLY A 112 7.35 -12.78 -2.77
C GLY A 112 8.15 -12.43 -4.03
N TYR A 113 9.28 -11.73 -3.83
CA TYR A 113 10.09 -11.16 -4.90
C TYR A 113 10.58 -12.22 -5.91
N GLU A 114 11.10 -13.32 -5.38
CA GLU A 114 11.61 -14.42 -6.18
C GLU A 114 10.50 -15.23 -6.86
N HIS A 115 9.31 -15.32 -6.25
CA HIS A 115 8.16 -15.98 -6.84
C HIS A 115 7.64 -15.15 -8.01
N MET A 116 7.36 -13.87 -7.79
CA MET A 116 6.90 -12.95 -8.83
C MET A 116 7.89 -12.89 -10.01
N ALA A 117 9.20 -12.85 -9.73
CA ALA A 117 10.21 -12.87 -10.79
C ALA A 117 10.20 -14.18 -11.59
N ARG A 118 9.97 -15.34 -10.95
CA ARG A 118 9.83 -16.62 -11.65
C ARG A 118 8.56 -16.71 -12.49
N ASP A 119 7.45 -16.20 -11.98
CA ASP A 119 6.16 -16.22 -12.70
C ASP A 119 6.26 -15.38 -13.98
N ILE A 120 6.89 -14.21 -13.90
CA ILE A 120 7.11 -13.34 -15.05
C ILE A 120 8.13 -13.97 -16.02
N ASP A 121 9.22 -14.57 -15.52
CA ASP A 121 10.21 -15.26 -16.35
C ASP A 121 9.60 -16.45 -17.09
N ALA A 122 8.68 -17.18 -16.48
CA ALA A 122 7.96 -18.28 -17.14
C ALA A 122 7.13 -17.76 -18.34
N ALA A 123 6.55 -16.56 -18.25
CA ALA A 123 5.81 -15.92 -19.33
C ALA A 123 6.70 -15.14 -20.31
N CYS A 124 7.89 -14.69 -19.88
CA CYS A 124 8.87 -13.91 -20.61
C CYS A 124 10.28 -14.41 -20.30
N PRO A 125 10.75 -15.50 -20.93
CA PRO A 125 12.03 -16.14 -20.61
C PRO A 125 13.23 -15.18 -20.68
N GLY A 126 14.14 -15.28 -19.69
CA GLY A 126 15.34 -14.44 -19.58
C GLY A 126 15.15 -13.13 -18.86
N THR A 127 14.01 -12.94 -18.17
CA THR A 127 13.70 -11.70 -17.44
C THR A 127 13.93 -11.81 -15.92
N TYR A 128 14.15 -12.99 -15.37
CA TYR A 128 14.22 -13.25 -13.93
C TYR A 128 15.09 -12.26 -13.16
N ASP A 129 16.36 -12.15 -13.52
CA ASP A 129 17.32 -11.29 -12.77
C ASP A 129 16.96 -9.81 -12.89
N LYS A 130 16.51 -9.36 -14.05
CA LYS A 130 16.09 -7.97 -14.30
C LYS A 130 14.86 -7.61 -13.48
N VAL A 131 13.84 -8.48 -13.46
CA VAL A 131 12.61 -8.31 -12.69
C VAL A 131 12.92 -8.30 -11.20
N LEU A 132 13.71 -9.26 -10.73
CA LEU A 132 14.09 -9.34 -9.32
C LEU A 132 14.86 -8.11 -8.85
N GLU A 133 15.79 -7.59 -9.66
CA GLU A 133 16.53 -6.39 -9.32
C GLU A 133 15.65 -5.14 -9.36
N PHE A 134 14.70 -5.03 -10.28
CA PHE A 134 13.72 -3.95 -10.31
C PHE A 134 12.87 -3.95 -9.02
N ILE A 135 12.31 -5.09 -8.62
CA ILE A 135 11.52 -5.22 -7.39
C ILE A 135 12.37 -4.84 -6.15
N ARG A 136 13.63 -5.30 -6.11
CA ARG A 136 14.56 -4.95 -5.04
C ARG A 136 14.90 -3.47 -5.00
N LEU A 137 15.03 -2.82 -6.17
CA LEU A 137 15.20 -1.37 -6.24
C LEU A 137 13.98 -0.64 -5.67
N CYS A 138 12.77 -1.03 -6.08
CA CYS A 138 11.53 -0.48 -5.52
C CYS A 138 11.51 -0.59 -3.98
N ARG A 139 11.90 -1.74 -3.45
CA ARG A 139 11.97 -1.96 -2.00
C ARG A 139 12.99 -1.05 -1.31
N ARG A 140 14.20 -0.93 -1.84
CA ARG A 140 15.25 -0.05 -1.26
C ARG A 140 14.83 1.43 -1.29
N VAL A 141 14.13 1.85 -2.35
CA VAL A 141 13.59 3.22 -2.45
C VAL A 141 12.48 3.43 -1.43
N TYR A 142 11.55 2.50 -1.31
CA TYR A 142 10.48 2.54 -0.31
C TYR A 142 11.05 2.64 1.12
N ASP A 143 12.00 1.77 1.49
CA ASP A 143 12.64 1.80 2.80
C ASP A 143 13.38 3.13 3.05
N SER A 144 13.95 3.72 2.02
CA SER A 144 14.59 5.04 2.09
C SER A 144 13.57 6.15 2.34
N MET A 145 12.44 6.13 1.64
CA MET A 145 11.35 7.11 1.84
C MET A 145 10.82 7.07 3.27
N ASP A 146 10.66 5.88 3.84
CA ASP A 146 10.21 5.69 5.22
C ASP A 146 11.14 6.41 6.23
N VAL A 147 12.43 6.34 6.02
CA VAL A 147 13.43 7.02 6.88
C VAL A 147 13.47 8.51 6.61
N ILE A 148 13.54 8.91 5.34
CA ILE A 148 13.69 10.33 4.92
C ILE A 148 12.49 11.16 5.32
N SER A 149 11.27 10.60 5.26
CA SER A 149 10.03 11.30 5.58
C SER A 149 9.92 11.73 7.04
N VAL A 150 10.60 11.04 7.95
CA VAL A 150 10.52 11.28 9.41
C VAL A 150 11.83 11.75 10.03
N THR A 151 12.94 11.67 9.29
CA THR A 151 14.27 12.00 9.81
C THR A 151 14.91 13.10 8.97
N PRO A 152 15.01 14.34 9.49
CA PRO A 152 15.75 15.39 8.81
C PRO A 152 17.23 14.97 8.60
N MET A 153 17.72 15.09 7.38
CA MET A 153 19.09 14.75 7.06
C MET A 153 19.72 15.68 6.01
N SER A 154 21.05 15.82 6.06
CA SER A 154 21.78 16.59 5.07
C SER A 154 21.82 15.87 3.71
N LYS A 155 21.97 16.62 2.63
CA LYS A 155 22.13 16.06 1.28
C LYS A 155 23.26 15.04 1.18
N LEU A 156 24.39 15.30 1.85
CA LEU A 156 25.55 14.40 1.85
C LEU A 156 25.22 13.07 2.57
N ARG A 157 24.52 13.14 3.70
CA ARG A 157 24.06 11.95 4.41
C ARG A 157 23.08 11.15 3.57
N MET A 158 22.11 11.81 2.93
CA MET A 158 21.14 11.18 2.03
C MET A 158 21.83 10.45 0.86
N LEU A 159 22.81 11.10 0.22
CA LEU A 159 23.58 10.49 -0.87
C LEU A 159 24.35 9.24 -0.41
N ARG A 160 24.87 9.24 0.81
CA ARG A 160 25.66 8.13 1.35
C ARG A 160 24.81 6.97 1.84
N GLU A 161 23.70 7.27 2.52
CA GLU A 161 22.86 6.26 3.20
C GLU A 161 21.71 5.77 2.33
N HIS A 162 21.25 6.59 1.36
CA HIS A 162 20.12 6.32 0.48
C HIS A 162 20.46 6.56 -1.01
N PRO A 163 21.54 5.96 -1.53
CA PRO A 163 22.02 6.26 -2.89
C PRO A 163 21.02 5.90 -3.99
N ASP A 164 20.29 4.80 -3.83
CA ASP A 164 19.27 4.38 -4.81
C ASP A 164 18.12 5.37 -4.88
N PHE A 165 17.62 5.85 -3.74
CA PHE A 165 16.61 6.91 -3.71
C PHE A 165 17.09 8.17 -4.43
N VAL A 166 18.29 8.66 -4.10
CA VAL A 166 18.84 9.88 -4.74
C VAL A 166 19.01 9.71 -6.25
N ARG A 167 19.40 8.51 -6.69
CA ARG A 167 19.60 8.21 -8.11
C ARG A 167 18.31 8.27 -8.91
N VAL A 168 17.16 7.86 -8.33
CA VAL A 168 15.90 7.73 -9.05
C VAL A 168 14.88 8.82 -8.75
N ALA A 169 15.00 9.57 -7.66
CA ALA A 169 14.02 10.55 -7.19
C ALA A 169 13.66 11.68 -8.18
N GLY A 170 14.46 11.89 -9.23
CA GLY A 170 14.19 12.87 -10.26
C GLY A 170 13.57 12.30 -11.54
N TYR A 171 13.27 11.01 -11.56
CA TYR A 171 12.78 10.30 -12.75
C TYR A 171 11.37 9.74 -12.52
N SER A 172 10.65 9.55 -13.61
CA SER A 172 9.35 8.88 -13.59
C SER A 172 9.52 7.35 -13.48
N ALA A 173 8.46 6.67 -13.06
CA ALA A 173 8.42 5.21 -13.00
C ALA A 173 8.72 4.58 -14.37
N SER A 174 8.19 5.16 -15.46
CA SER A 174 8.50 4.73 -16.82
C SER A 174 9.97 4.89 -17.18
N GLU A 175 10.60 6.01 -16.80
CA GLU A 175 12.03 6.23 -17.08
C GLU A 175 12.90 5.23 -16.37
N VAL A 176 12.60 4.93 -15.09
CA VAL A 176 13.39 3.97 -14.32
C VAL A 176 13.20 2.55 -14.85
N ILE A 177 11.97 2.08 -15.09
CA ILE A 177 11.75 0.70 -15.56
C ILE A 177 12.37 0.44 -16.94
N ARG A 178 12.39 1.45 -17.83
CA ARG A 178 13.07 1.34 -19.13
C ARG A 178 14.56 1.02 -19.01
N THR A 179 15.23 1.42 -17.93
CA THR A 179 16.65 1.13 -17.71
C THR A 179 16.96 -0.37 -17.49
N PHE A 180 15.92 -1.16 -17.18
CA PHE A 180 16.05 -2.60 -17.01
C PHE A 180 15.95 -3.39 -18.31
N ASP A 181 15.63 -2.72 -19.42
CA ASP A 181 15.50 -3.38 -20.74
C ASP A 181 14.63 -4.64 -20.67
N LEU A 182 13.46 -4.50 -20.08
CA LEU A 182 12.43 -5.53 -19.98
C LEU A 182 11.53 -5.50 -21.23
N PRO A 183 11.09 -6.65 -21.76
CA PRO A 183 10.06 -6.65 -22.79
C PRO A 183 8.75 -6.07 -22.24
N GLN A 184 7.97 -5.39 -23.10
CA GLN A 184 6.73 -4.70 -22.68
C GLN A 184 5.78 -5.65 -21.94
N LYS A 185 5.65 -6.90 -22.39
CA LYS A 185 4.87 -7.93 -21.72
C LYS A 185 5.25 -8.14 -20.24
N ALA A 186 6.54 -8.10 -19.90
CA ALA A 186 6.99 -8.20 -18.52
C ALA A 186 6.69 -6.92 -17.72
N VAL A 187 6.81 -5.74 -18.36
CA VAL A 187 6.43 -4.46 -17.76
C VAL A 187 4.94 -4.46 -17.42
N ASP A 188 4.08 -4.88 -18.33
CA ASP A 188 2.62 -4.92 -18.14
C ASP A 188 2.20 -5.85 -16.98
N MET A 189 2.94 -6.96 -16.79
CA MET A 189 2.72 -7.85 -15.65
C MET A 189 3.23 -7.27 -14.32
N LEU A 190 4.28 -6.45 -14.34
CA LEU A 190 4.86 -5.83 -13.14
C LEU A 190 4.07 -4.63 -12.62
N THR A 191 3.34 -3.94 -13.49
CA THR A 191 2.85 -2.59 -13.21
C THR A 191 1.33 -2.41 -13.20
N PRO A 192 0.48 -3.44 -13.00
CA PRO A 192 -0.97 -3.25 -13.06
C PRO A 192 -1.50 -2.31 -11.98
N TYR A 193 -0.82 -2.21 -10.85
CA TYR A 193 -1.24 -1.39 -9.70
C TYR A 193 -1.05 0.12 -9.87
N TRP A 194 -0.42 0.60 -10.95
CA TRP A 194 -0.32 2.05 -11.21
C TRP A 194 -1.68 2.74 -11.25
N ILE A 195 -2.74 2.02 -11.62
CA ILE A 195 -4.12 2.53 -11.66
C ILE A 195 -4.63 3.01 -10.30
N TYR A 196 -4.13 2.45 -9.18
CA TYR A 196 -4.50 2.90 -7.84
C TYR A 196 -3.97 4.29 -7.50
N VAL A 197 -2.93 4.74 -8.18
CA VAL A 197 -2.37 6.09 -8.01
C VAL A 197 -3.13 7.10 -8.87
N GLY A 198 -3.72 6.66 -9.99
CA GLY A 198 -4.51 7.49 -10.89
C GLY A 198 -3.69 8.40 -11.81
N GLU A 199 -2.38 8.17 -11.90
CA GLU A 199 -1.47 8.90 -12.79
C GLU A 199 -0.77 7.94 -13.75
N PRO A 200 -0.59 8.31 -15.03
CA PRO A 200 0.22 7.52 -15.95
C PRO A 200 1.66 7.35 -15.43
N MET A 201 2.27 6.21 -15.69
CA MET A 201 3.64 5.93 -15.24
C MET A 201 4.70 6.92 -15.74
N ASP A 202 4.44 7.62 -16.84
CA ASP A 202 5.32 8.68 -17.36
C ASP A 202 5.31 9.93 -16.46
N ASN A 203 4.23 10.17 -15.74
CA ASN A 203 4.08 11.29 -14.80
C ASN A 203 4.29 10.86 -13.34
N LEU A 204 4.21 9.56 -13.06
CA LEU A 204 4.34 9.02 -11.73
C LEU A 204 5.81 9.07 -11.29
N PRO A 205 6.17 9.82 -10.23
CA PRO A 205 7.52 9.75 -9.66
C PRO A 205 7.85 8.34 -9.20
N PHE A 206 9.09 7.92 -9.43
CA PHE A 206 9.55 6.59 -9.03
C PHE A 206 9.70 6.46 -7.52
#